data_c2d3714c0731846b318137d1be39a05b
#
_entry.id   c2d3714c0731846b318137d1be39a05b
#
_cell.length_a   1.000
_cell.length_b   1.000
_cell.length_c   1.000
_cell.angle_alpha   90.00
_cell.angle_beta   90.00
_cell.angle_gamma   90.00
#
_symmetry.space_group_name_H-M   'P 1'
#
loop_
_entity.id
_entity.type
_entity.pdbx_description
1 polymer ?
#
loop_
_entity_poly.entity_id
_entity_poly.type
_entity_poly.pdbx_seq_one_letter_code
_entity_poly.pdbx_strand_id
1 'polypeptide(L)'
;MQKNEWVAQTKESDTILRSMNACFILINSDLVVIRTNYYDLSGISEEPASYGRVGDLLNCKNAVRSGGGCGAHKNCENCMIRHTIENAFCHKKGFHKLEASMRLLSSDHQQIIPCDVSVSGTYLNNEGHEQMLLTVYDITE
;
A
#
# COMPACT_ATOMS: atom_id res chain seq x y z
N MET A 1 14.16 26.76 3.19
CA MET A 1 14.96 25.53 3.04
C MET A 1 15.70 25.51 1.71
N GLN A 2 16.92 25.12 1.73
CA GLN A 2 17.72 24.96 0.53
C GLN A 2 17.24 23.74 -0.26
N LYS A 3 17.17 23.87 -1.59
CA LYS A 3 16.75 22.81 -2.49
C LYS A 3 17.59 21.54 -2.31
N ASN A 4 18.89 21.72 -2.10
CA ASN A 4 19.82 20.60 -1.94
C ASN A 4 19.61 19.82 -0.64
N GLU A 5 19.28 20.50 0.45
CA GLU A 5 18.98 19.88 1.72
C GLU A 5 17.74 18.99 1.65
N TRP A 6 16.71 19.49 0.97
CA TRP A 6 15.47 18.72 0.79
C TRP A 6 15.70 17.43 -0.01
N VAL A 7 16.48 17.51 -1.08
CA VAL A 7 16.81 16.35 -1.91
C VAL A 7 17.64 15.34 -1.12
N ALA A 8 18.62 15.80 -0.33
CA ALA A 8 19.43 14.94 0.50
C ALA A 8 18.60 14.20 1.55
N GLN A 9 17.69 14.91 2.23
CA GLN A 9 16.79 14.32 3.22
C GLN A 9 15.89 13.27 2.59
N THR A 10 15.36 13.52 1.40
CA THR A 10 14.52 12.58 0.68
C THR A 10 15.29 11.29 0.36
N LYS A 11 16.54 11.40 -0.10
CA LYS A 11 17.39 10.24 -0.39
C LYS A 11 17.71 9.44 0.86
N GLU A 12 18.00 10.10 1.98
CA GLU A 12 18.23 9.43 3.25
C GLU A 12 17.01 8.67 3.72
N SER A 13 15.85 9.30 3.66
CA SER A 13 14.58 8.67 4.03
C SER A 13 14.31 7.45 3.17
N ASP A 14 14.56 7.52 1.87
CA ASP A 14 14.41 6.39 0.95
C ASP A 14 15.32 5.24 1.33
N THR A 15 16.58 5.54 1.63
CA THR A 15 17.56 4.51 2.01
C THR A 15 17.14 3.80 3.29
N ILE A 16 16.67 4.54 4.29
CA ILE A 16 16.20 3.97 5.55
C ILE A 16 14.99 3.06 5.31
N LEU A 17 14.01 3.53 4.58
CA LEU A 17 12.79 2.77 4.29
C LEU A 17 13.09 1.50 3.50
N ARG A 18 13.99 1.57 2.54
CA ARG A 18 14.39 0.42 1.72
C ARG A 18 15.17 -0.62 2.51
N SER A 19 15.85 -0.22 3.59
CA SER A 19 16.58 -1.16 4.43
C SER A 19 15.69 -1.88 5.45
N MET A 20 14.45 -1.45 5.62
CA MET A 20 13.50 -2.08 6.53
C MET A 20 12.88 -3.32 5.88
N ASN A 21 12.59 -4.33 6.70
CA ASN A 21 11.93 -5.57 6.23
C ASN A 21 10.42 -5.44 6.15
N ALA A 22 9.90 -4.23 6.21
CA ALA A 22 8.47 -3.96 6.11
C ALA A 22 8.16 -3.29 4.78
N CYS A 23 7.00 -3.61 4.21
CA CYS A 23 6.51 -2.93 3.03
C CYS A 23 5.82 -1.65 3.44
N PHE A 24 6.27 -0.50 2.94
CA PHE A 24 5.54 0.74 3.12
C PHE A 24 4.82 1.12 1.83
N ILE A 25 3.66 1.73 1.97
CA ILE A 25 2.83 2.16 0.85
C ILE A 25 2.24 3.52 1.20
N LEU A 26 2.64 4.56 0.46
CA LEU A 26 2.07 5.90 0.63
C LEU A 26 0.95 6.07 -0.37
N ILE A 27 -0.24 6.40 0.13
CA ILE A 27 -1.43 6.59 -0.71
C ILE A 27 -2.01 7.98 -0.54
N ASN A 28 -2.76 8.44 -1.56
CA ASN A 28 -3.54 9.67 -1.46
C ASN A 28 -4.96 9.37 -0.99
N SER A 29 -5.81 10.40 -0.89
CA SER A 29 -7.19 10.26 -0.42
C SER A 29 -8.09 9.48 -1.37
N ASP A 30 -7.68 9.29 -2.61
CA ASP A 30 -8.37 8.41 -3.57
C ASP A 30 -7.90 6.96 -3.47
N LEU A 31 -7.05 6.67 -2.46
CA LEU A 31 -6.47 5.34 -2.20
C LEU A 31 -5.49 4.90 -3.28
N VAL A 32 -4.99 5.84 -4.08
CA VAL A 32 -4.03 5.56 -5.13
C VAL A 32 -2.62 5.59 -4.55
N VAL A 33 -1.82 4.59 -4.87
CA VAL A 33 -0.43 4.47 -4.40
C VAL A 33 0.44 5.52 -5.08
N ILE A 34 1.12 6.33 -4.26
CA ILE A 34 2.04 7.37 -4.74
C ILE A 34 3.47 6.86 -4.71
N ARG A 35 3.82 6.09 -3.68
CA ARG A 35 5.18 5.64 -3.43
C ARG A 35 5.19 4.38 -2.60
N THR A 36 6.13 3.47 -2.87
CA THR A 36 6.24 2.20 -2.15
C THR A 36 7.64 1.61 -2.30
N ASN A 37 8.05 0.78 -1.35
CA ASN A 37 9.27 -0.02 -1.46
C ASN A 37 8.97 -1.47 -1.87
N TYR A 38 7.75 -1.75 -2.30
CA TYR A 38 7.30 -3.11 -2.66
C TYR A 38 8.22 -3.77 -3.69
N TYR A 39 8.61 -3.02 -4.73
CA TYR A 39 9.41 -3.57 -5.82
C TYR A 39 10.83 -3.91 -5.38
N ASP A 40 11.39 -3.15 -4.45
CA ASP A 40 12.70 -3.45 -3.88
C ASP A 40 12.65 -4.73 -3.04
N LEU A 41 11.60 -4.87 -2.23
CA LEU A 41 11.43 -6.03 -1.35
C LEU A 41 11.13 -7.32 -2.13
N SER A 42 10.36 -7.22 -3.20
CA SER A 42 9.97 -8.38 -3.99
C SER A 42 11.01 -8.81 -5.02
N GLY A 43 12.05 -8.00 -5.23
CA GLY A 43 13.11 -8.30 -6.19
C GLY A 43 12.72 -8.08 -7.65
N ILE A 44 11.60 -7.40 -7.89
CA ILE A 44 11.15 -7.07 -9.24
C ILE A 44 11.97 -5.89 -9.75
N SER A 45 12.62 -6.05 -10.91
CA SER A 45 13.55 -5.05 -11.44
C SER A 45 12.89 -3.88 -12.14
N GLU A 46 11.65 -4.02 -12.59
CA GLU A 46 10.94 -2.96 -13.30
C GLU A 46 9.70 -2.51 -12.53
N GLU A 47 9.65 -1.21 -12.22
CA GLU A 47 8.47 -0.60 -11.63
C GLU A 47 7.54 -0.08 -12.73
N PRO A 48 6.21 -0.24 -12.59
CA PRO A 48 5.28 0.36 -13.53
C PRO A 48 5.27 1.89 -13.39
N ALA A 49 4.81 2.58 -14.43
CA ALA A 49 4.67 4.04 -14.40
C ALA A 49 3.60 4.49 -13.41
N SER A 50 2.62 3.63 -13.13
CA SER A 50 1.55 3.88 -12.16
C SER A 50 1.27 2.62 -11.37
N TYR A 51 1.07 2.76 -10.06
CA TYR A 51 0.87 1.62 -9.17
C TYR A 51 -0.60 1.21 -9.01
N GLY A 52 -1.54 2.10 -9.34
CA GLY A 52 -2.94 1.89 -9.02
C GLY A 52 -3.20 2.01 -7.51
N ARG A 53 -4.14 1.22 -7.01
CA ARG A 53 -4.45 1.16 -5.58
C ARG A 53 -3.71 0.00 -4.92
N VAL A 54 -3.89 -0.14 -3.60
CA VAL A 54 -3.16 -1.14 -2.81
C VAL A 54 -3.39 -2.56 -3.33
N GLY A 55 -4.63 -2.91 -3.64
CA GLY A 55 -4.95 -4.23 -4.18
C GLY A 55 -4.31 -4.50 -5.53
N ASP A 56 -4.18 -3.46 -6.35
CA ASP A 56 -3.50 -3.58 -7.65
C ASP A 56 -2.01 -3.85 -7.44
N LEU A 57 -1.39 -3.11 -6.51
CA LEU A 57 0.03 -3.28 -6.19
C LEU A 57 0.33 -4.69 -5.68
N LEU A 58 -0.51 -5.21 -4.79
CA LEU A 58 -0.28 -6.49 -4.12
C LEU A 58 -0.85 -7.69 -4.89
N ASN A 59 -1.41 -7.49 -6.07
CA ASN A 59 -2.05 -8.54 -6.86
C ASN A 59 -3.22 -9.20 -6.13
N CYS A 60 -4.05 -8.39 -5.47
CA CYS A 60 -5.26 -8.89 -4.84
C CYS A 60 -6.13 -9.61 -5.87
N LYS A 61 -6.57 -10.83 -5.57
CA LYS A 61 -7.39 -11.65 -6.45
C LYS A 61 -8.59 -10.88 -7.00
N ASN A 62 -9.30 -10.16 -6.13
CA ASN A 62 -10.49 -9.41 -6.54
C ASN A 62 -10.14 -8.25 -7.48
N ALA A 63 -9.02 -7.56 -7.23
CA ALA A 63 -8.57 -6.47 -8.09
C ALA A 63 -8.19 -6.97 -9.48
N VAL A 64 -7.44 -8.05 -9.57
CA VAL A 64 -6.96 -8.60 -10.84
C VAL A 64 -8.10 -9.21 -11.65
N ARG A 65 -8.94 -10.02 -11.02
CA ARG A 65 -10.00 -10.79 -11.71
C ARG A 65 -11.23 -9.97 -12.08
N SER A 66 -11.44 -8.82 -11.43
CA SER A 66 -12.58 -7.95 -11.78
C SER A 66 -12.41 -7.25 -13.12
N GLY A 67 -11.16 -7.08 -13.57
CA GLY A 67 -10.86 -6.32 -14.78
C GLY A 67 -10.88 -4.81 -14.58
N GLY A 68 -11.42 -4.32 -13.48
CA GLY A 68 -11.51 -2.89 -13.16
C GLY A 68 -10.53 -2.42 -12.08
N GLY A 69 -9.73 -3.34 -11.56
CA GLY A 69 -8.76 -3.02 -10.53
C GLY A 69 -9.30 -3.04 -9.11
N CYS A 70 -8.51 -2.54 -8.18
CA CYS A 70 -8.85 -2.52 -6.77
C CYS A 70 -10.10 -1.67 -6.51
N GLY A 71 -11.08 -2.26 -5.84
CA GLY A 71 -12.34 -1.61 -5.52
C GLY A 71 -13.46 -1.90 -6.51
N ALA A 72 -13.17 -2.50 -7.66
CA ALA A 72 -14.17 -2.76 -8.71
C ALA A 72 -14.98 -4.05 -8.49
N HIS A 73 -14.47 -4.99 -7.71
CA HIS A 73 -15.13 -6.25 -7.43
C HIS A 73 -16.23 -6.06 -6.38
N LYS A 74 -17.35 -6.78 -6.52
CA LYS A 74 -18.45 -6.70 -5.55
C LYS A 74 -18.01 -7.01 -4.11
N ASN A 75 -17.04 -7.91 -3.93
CA ASN A 75 -16.53 -8.27 -2.61
C ASN A 75 -15.66 -7.16 -2.00
N CYS A 76 -15.25 -6.16 -2.78
CA CYS A 76 -14.47 -5.02 -2.28
C CYS A 76 -15.30 -4.15 -1.33
N GLU A 77 -16.62 -4.21 -1.40
CA GLU A 77 -17.50 -3.52 -0.45
C GLU A 77 -17.28 -4.03 0.99
N ASN A 78 -16.83 -5.28 1.13
CA ASN A 78 -16.58 -5.91 2.42
C ASN A 78 -15.08 -6.01 2.72
N CYS A 79 -14.23 -5.36 1.94
CA CYS A 79 -12.79 -5.40 2.16
C CYS A 79 -12.44 -4.62 3.45
N MET A 80 -11.96 -5.33 4.46
CA MET A 80 -11.65 -4.74 5.76
C MET A 80 -10.53 -3.70 5.65
N ILE A 81 -9.54 -3.95 4.82
CA ILE A 81 -8.43 -3.03 4.62
C ILE A 81 -8.93 -1.73 4.00
N ARG A 82 -9.73 -1.82 2.94
CA ARG A 82 -10.30 -0.64 2.27
C ARG A 82 -11.17 0.18 3.22
N HIS A 83 -12.07 -0.47 3.95
CA HIS A 83 -12.96 0.20 4.88
C HIS A 83 -12.19 0.90 6.00
N THR A 84 -11.18 0.26 6.54
CA THR A 84 -10.35 0.85 7.59
C THR A 84 -9.62 2.08 7.09
N ILE A 85 -9.07 2.02 5.88
CA ILE A 85 -8.36 3.16 5.28
C ILE A 85 -9.33 4.32 5.00
N GLU A 86 -10.48 4.03 4.40
CA GLU A 86 -11.48 5.06 4.12
C GLU A 86 -11.97 5.73 5.40
N ASN A 87 -12.23 4.95 6.44
CA ASN A 87 -12.65 5.44 7.73
C ASN A 87 -11.56 6.31 8.38
N ALA A 88 -10.31 5.91 8.26
CA ALA A 88 -9.18 6.66 8.78
C ALA A 88 -9.05 8.03 8.10
N PHE A 89 -9.19 8.09 6.79
CA PHE A 89 -9.22 9.37 6.08
C PHE A 89 -10.40 10.25 6.52
N CYS A 90 -11.57 9.64 6.64
CA CYS A 90 -12.77 10.36 7.06
C CYS A 90 -12.59 11.03 8.43
N HIS A 91 -11.97 10.34 9.39
CA HIS A 91 -11.75 10.83 10.74
C HIS A 91 -10.40 11.55 10.91
N LYS A 92 -9.59 11.62 9.85
CA LYS A 92 -8.27 12.24 9.86
C LYS A 92 -7.38 11.67 10.94
N LYS A 93 -7.37 10.35 11.05
CA LYS A 93 -6.61 9.60 12.04
C LYS A 93 -5.90 8.42 11.38
N GLY A 94 -4.82 7.97 12.01
CA GLY A 94 -4.19 6.71 11.63
C GLY A 94 -4.92 5.52 12.25
N PHE A 95 -4.38 4.34 12.03
CA PHE A 95 -4.83 3.10 12.66
C PHE A 95 -3.63 2.20 12.90
N HIS A 96 -3.78 1.22 13.79
CA HIS A 96 -2.64 0.43 14.24
C HIS A 96 -2.98 -1.05 14.25
N LYS A 97 -2.10 -1.84 13.65
CA LYS A 97 -2.15 -3.31 13.68
C LYS A 97 -3.49 -3.91 13.27
N LEU A 98 -4.04 -3.46 12.15
CA LEU A 98 -5.16 -4.15 11.54
C LEU A 98 -4.67 -5.48 10.98
N GLU A 99 -5.15 -6.58 11.52
CA GLU A 99 -4.84 -7.91 10.99
C GLU A 99 -5.92 -8.31 9.99
N ALA A 100 -5.51 -8.72 8.81
CA ALA A 100 -6.42 -9.10 7.75
C ALA A 100 -5.84 -10.22 6.91
N SER A 101 -6.72 -11.03 6.35
CA SER A 101 -6.34 -12.09 5.41
C SER A 101 -6.60 -11.61 4.00
N MET A 102 -5.61 -11.76 3.14
CA MET A 102 -5.70 -11.41 1.74
C MET A 102 -5.52 -12.66 0.89
N ARG A 103 -6.15 -12.67 -0.27
CA ARG A 103 -5.91 -13.67 -1.31
C ARG A 103 -5.22 -12.98 -2.46
N LEU A 104 -3.94 -13.27 -2.61
CA LEU A 104 -3.10 -12.67 -3.65
C LEU A 104 -2.90 -13.65 -4.78
N LEU A 105 -2.67 -13.13 -5.98
CA LEU A 105 -2.31 -13.97 -7.11
C LEU A 105 -0.80 -14.00 -7.27
N SER A 106 -0.27 -15.15 -7.66
CA SER A 106 1.13 -15.29 -8.05
C SER A 106 1.42 -14.41 -9.26
N SER A 107 2.70 -14.17 -9.56
CA SER A 107 3.10 -13.29 -10.69
C SER A 107 2.56 -13.78 -12.05
N ASP A 108 2.36 -15.08 -12.22
CA ASP A 108 1.77 -15.64 -13.44
C ASP A 108 0.24 -15.72 -13.39
N HIS A 109 -0.39 -15.26 -12.28
CA HIS A 109 -1.82 -15.29 -12.01
C HIS A 109 -2.46 -16.70 -12.03
N GLN A 110 -1.65 -17.74 -11.89
CA GLN A 110 -2.12 -19.12 -11.92
C GLN A 110 -2.50 -19.68 -10.54
N GLN A 111 -1.91 -19.12 -9.49
CA GLN A 111 -2.12 -19.63 -8.14
C GLN A 111 -2.64 -18.53 -7.22
N ILE A 112 -3.53 -18.92 -6.32
CA ILE A 112 -4.02 -18.05 -5.24
C ILE A 112 -3.16 -18.33 -4.01
N ILE A 113 -2.53 -17.26 -3.50
CA ILE A 113 -1.67 -17.34 -2.33
C ILE A 113 -2.38 -16.66 -1.17
N PRO A 114 -2.85 -17.40 -0.15
CA PRO A 114 -3.40 -16.78 1.04
C PRO A 114 -2.28 -16.12 1.82
N CYS A 115 -2.52 -14.90 2.30
CA CYS A 115 -1.53 -14.12 3.01
C CYS A 115 -2.20 -13.39 4.17
N ASP A 116 -1.70 -13.61 5.38
CA ASP A 116 -2.15 -12.86 6.55
C ASP A 116 -1.21 -11.69 6.75
N VAL A 117 -1.78 -10.51 6.89
CA VAL A 117 -1.01 -9.27 7.01
C VAL A 117 -1.43 -8.46 8.23
N SER A 118 -0.49 -7.69 8.76
CA SER A 118 -0.74 -6.67 9.74
C SER A 118 -0.49 -5.31 9.09
N VAL A 119 -1.49 -4.45 9.07
CA VAL A 119 -1.42 -3.15 8.42
C VAL A 119 -1.59 -2.05 9.45
N SER A 120 -0.70 -1.07 9.42
CA SER A 120 -0.83 0.15 10.21
C SER A 120 -0.83 1.34 9.28
N GLY A 121 -1.54 2.40 9.63
CA GLY A 121 -1.62 3.60 8.82
C GLY A 121 -1.34 4.85 9.63
N THR A 122 -0.54 5.75 9.09
CA THR A 122 -0.26 7.05 9.66
C THR A 122 -0.89 8.12 8.76
N TYR A 123 -1.82 8.88 9.32
CA TYR A 123 -2.47 9.97 8.60
C TYR A 123 -1.52 11.16 8.48
N LEU A 124 -1.39 11.67 7.27
CA LEU A 124 -0.56 12.84 6.97
C LEU A 124 -1.40 13.88 6.24
N ASN A 125 -1.26 15.14 6.64
CA ASN A 125 -1.87 16.25 5.94
C ASN A 125 -0.78 17.28 5.66
N ASN A 126 -0.43 17.41 4.39
CA ASN A 126 0.61 18.31 3.94
C ASN A 126 -0.03 19.41 3.09
N GLU A 127 -0.31 20.56 3.72
CA GLU A 127 -0.90 21.72 3.07
C GLU A 127 -2.21 21.41 2.33
N GLY A 128 -3.07 20.62 2.97
CA GLY A 128 -4.35 20.24 2.38
C GLY A 128 -4.31 18.97 1.54
N HIS A 129 -3.13 18.43 1.28
CA HIS A 129 -2.98 17.14 0.59
C HIS A 129 -3.00 16.02 1.62
N GLU A 130 -4.11 15.31 1.68
CA GLU A 130 -4.26 14.19 2.60
C GLU A 130 -3.59 12.94 2.04
N GLN A 131 -2.80 12.29 2.89
CA GLN A 131 -2.09 11.07 2.56
C GLN A 131 -2.14 10.10 3.73
N MET A 132 -1.94 8.84 3.43
CA MET A 132 -1.81 7.80 4.46
C MET A 132 -0.57 6.99 4.17
N LEU A 133 0.31 6.90 5.15
CA LEU A 133 1.47 6.01 5.05
C LEU A 133 1.08 4.68 5.67
N LEU A 134 0.99 3.65 4.84
CA LEU A 134 0.68 2.30 5.28
C LEU A 134 1.97 1.52 5.48
N THR A 135 2.02 0.75 6.55
CA THR A 135 3.09 -0.21 6.79
C THR A 135 2.47 -1.60 6.84
N VAL A 136 2.94 -2.49 5.99
CA VAL A 136 2.38 -3.83 5.82
C VAL A 136 3.42 -4.87 6.21
N TYR A 137 3.06 -5.76 7.14
CA TYR A 137 3.88 -6.88 7.55
C TYR A 137 3.17 -8.18 7.18
N ASP A 138 3.92 -9.12 6.63
CA ASP A 138 3.43 -10.48 6.41
C ASP A 138 3.56 -11.25 7.72
N ILE A 139 2.42 -11.69 8.25
CA ILE A 139 2.36 -12.46 9.49
C ILE A 139 1.89 -13.88 9.27
N THR A 140 1.90 -14.35 8.02
CA THR A 140 1.53 -15.72 7.66
C THR A 140 2.48 -16.71 8.31
N GLU A 141 1.94 -17.70 8.99
CA GLU A 141 2.71 -18.78 9.61
C GLU A 141 2.87 -19.98 8.67
#